data_69265343e2c89b27eda4361db723684b
#
_entry.id   69265343e2c89b27eda4361db723684b
#
_cell.length_a   1.000
_cell.length_b   1.000
_cell.length_c   1.000
_cell.angle_alpha   90.00
_cell.angle_beta   90.00
_cell.angle_gamma   90.00
#
_symmetry.space_group_name_H-M   'P 1'
#
loop_
_entity.id
_entity.type
_entity.pdbx_description
1 polymer ?
#
loop_
_entity_poly.entity_id
_entity_poly.type
_entity_poly.pdbx_seq_one_letter_code
_entity_poly.pdbx_strand_id
1 'polypeptide(L)'
;MGKPVNSNAQRVKTTALNTKVNKEVFDKFKDCCKEQGYPLNVLLETFMRQYTNGRFEIDADDILKFKNDRAKVSTLNTTFNEEIYLEFKVACKSRGFFVKHVITAFMEIYANQDLIMEYVNVDEVKDS
;
A
#
# COMPACT_ATOMS: atom_id res chain seq x y z
N MET A 1 24.37 21.91 21.18
CA MET A 1 23.41 21.95 20.25
C MET A 1 22.75 20.68 19.94
N GLY A 2 21.86 20.35 20.73
CA GLY A 2 21.09 19.16 20.49
C GLY A 2 20.07 19.31 19.41
N LYS A 3 19.74 20.53 19.06
CA LYS A 3 18.63 20.71 18.19
C LYS A 3 18.82 20.19 16.78
N PRO A 4 19.99 20.28 16.17
CA PRO A 4 20.14 19.67 14.85
C PRO A 4 19.93 18.18 14.89
N VAL A 5 20.42 17.55 15.95
CA VAL A 5 20.24 16.13 16.10
C VAL A 5 18.77 15.78 16.26
N ASN A 6 18.08 16.58 17.05
CA ASN A 6 16.67 16.34 17.27
C ASN A 6 15.88 16.47 15.99
N SER A 7 16.20 17.46 15.18
CA SER A 7 15.52 17.63 13.91
C SER A 7 15.72 16.42 13.04
N ASN A 8 16.94 15.91 12.98
CA ASN A 8 17.23 14.76 12.16
C ASN A 8 16.50 13.52 12.65
N ALA A 9 16.47 13.34 13.95
CA ALA A 9 15.82 12.18 14.52
C ALA A 9 14.33 12.18 14.23
N GLN A 10 13.74 13.35 14.16
CA GLN A 10 12.31 13.43 13.91
C GLN A 10 11.97 13.36 12.44
N ARG A 11 12.95 13.55 11.61
CA ARG A 11 12.71 13.60 10.19
C ARG A 11 12.59 12.18 9.65
N VAL A 12 11.50 11.91 8.99
CA VAL A 12 11.26 10.63 8.37
C VAL A 12 11.62 10.76 6.90
N LYS A 13 12.47 9.88 6.43
CA LYS A 13 12.80 9.86 5.02
C LYS A 13 11.63 9.30 4.24
N THR A 14 11.33 9.93 3.14
CA THR A 14 10.23 9.48 2.29
C THR A 14 10.78 9.17 0.91
N THR A 15 10.04 8.35 0.20
CA THR A 15 10.35 8.02 -1.18
C THR A 15 9.07 8.10 -1.99
N ALA A 16 9.21 8.50 -3.23
CA ALA A 16 8.06 8.63 -4.11
C ALA A 16 7.89 7.36 -4.91
N LEU A 17 6.65 6.95 -5.08
CA LEU A 17 6.30 5.88 -6.00
C LEU A 17 5.52 6.49 -7.13
N ASN A 18 5.98 6.29 -8.35
CA ASN A 18 5.30 6.78 -9.53
C ASN A 18 5.20 5.61 -10.49
N THR A 19 4.03 5.02 -10.57
CA THR A 19 3.85 3.84 -11.39
C THR A 19 2.47 3.83 -12.01
N LYS A 20 2.30 3.05 -13.04
CA LYS A 20 1.01 2.95 -13.71
C LYS A 20 0.30 1.71 -13.24
N VAL A 21 -0.98 1.88 -12.93
CA VAL A 21 -1.81 0.80 -12.40
C VAL A 21 -3.12 0.79 -13.16
N ASN A 22 -3.84 -0.30 -13.01
CA ASN A 22 -5.15 -0.46 -13.63
C ASN A 22 -6.05 0.70 -13.21
N LYS A 23 -6.59 1.43 -14.20
CA LYS A 23 -7.35 2.65 -13.92
C LYS A 23 -8.64 2.36 -13.15
N GLU A 24 -9.36 1.35 -13.55
CA GLU A 24 -10.62 1.03 -12.91
C GLU A 24 -10.42 0.66 -11.45
N VAL A 25 -9.41 -0.14 -11.18
CA VAL A 25 -9.09 -0.55 -9.82
C VAL A 25 -8.70 0.66 -8.99
N PHE A 26 -7.86 1.50 -9.56
CA PHE A 26 -7.38 2.68 -8.84
C PHE A 26 -8.51 3.66 -8.53
N ASP A 27 -9.39 3.88 -9.50
CA ASP A 27 -10.52 4.79 -9.30
C ASP A 27 -11.44 4.29 -8.19
N LYS A 28 -11.74 3.01 -8.18
CA LYS A 28 -12.58 2.44 -7.13
C LYS A 28 -11.92 2.52 -5.77
N PHE A 29 -10.62 2.28 -5.74
CA PHE A 29 -9.87 2.36 -4.48
C PHE A 29 -9.89 3.79 -3.94
N LYS A 30 -9.67 4.77 -4.81
CA LYS A 30 -9.71 6.17 -4.39
C LYS A 30 -11.09 6.55 -3.84
N ASP A 31 -12.13 6.06 -4.48
CA ASP A 31 -13.48 6.33 -4.00
C ASP A 31 -13.71 5.74 -2.63
N CYS A 32 -13.24 4.54 -2.40
CA CYS A 32 -13.37 3.90 -1.09
C CYS A 32 -12.61 4.66 -0.02
N CYS A 33 -11.40 5.09 -0.32
CA CYS A 33 -10.62 5.86 0.63
C CYS A 33 -11.36 7.15 1.00
N LYS A 34 -11.92 7.79 0.00
CA LYS A 34 -12.63 9.04 0.20
C LYS A 34 -13.86 8.85 1.05
N GLU A 35 -14.63 7.81 0.77
CA GLU A 35 -15.84 7.53 1.52
C GLU A 35 -15.53 7.23 2.97
N GLN A 36 -14.43 6.58 3.24
CA GLN A 36 -14.10 6.17 4.59
C GLN A 36 -13.21 7.17 5.31
N GLY A 37 -12.78 8.20 4.60
CA GLY A 37 -12.02 9.26 5.25
C GLY A 37 -10.56 8.93 5.51
N TYR A 38 -9.98 7.99 4.78
CA TYR A 38 -8.58 7.63 4.95
C TYR A 38 -7.74 8.18 3.82
N PRO A 39 -6.60 8.80 4.14
CA PRO A 39 -5.65 9.19 3.10
C PRO A 39 -5.14 7.94 2.38
N LEU A 40 -5.06 8.04 1.08
CA LEU A 40 -4.66 6.91 0.24
C LEU A 40 -3.29 6.38 0.63
N ASN A 41 -2.33 7.27 0.83
CA ASN A 41 -0.97 6.82 1.14
C ASN A 41 -0.87 6.15 2.50
N VAL A 42 -1.68 6.59 3.46
CA VAL A 42 -1.67 5.96 4.79
C VAL A 42 -2.18 4.54 4.70
N LEU A 43 -3.24 4.35 3.93
CA LEU A 43 -3.82 3.03 3.77
C LEU A 43 -2.85 2.08 3.07
N LEU A 44 -2.18 2.58 2.03
CA LEU A 44 -1.20 1.78 1.33
C LEU A 44 0.00 1.43 2.21
N GLU A 45 0.45 2.37 3.04
CA GLU A 45 1.54 2.06 3.97
C GLU A 45 1.14 1.01 4.98
N THR A 46 -0.08 1.10 5.48
CA THR A 46 -0.57 0.11 6.43
C THR A 46 -0.56 -1.29 5.79
N PHE A 47 -1.03 -1.36 4.54
CA PHE A 47 -0.98 -2.61 3.82
C PHE A 47 0.45 -3.10 3.65
N MET A 48 1.36 -2.20 3.26
CA MET A 48 2.75 -2.58 3.04
C MET A 48 3.37 -3.21 4.27
N ARG A 49 3.11 -2.63 5.44
CA ARG A 49 3.61 -3.19 6.68
C ARG A 49 3.08 -4.58 6.93
N GLN A 50 1.77 -4.74 6.77
CA GLN A 50 1.13 -6.01 7.06
C GLN A 50 1.57 -7.09 6.08
N TYR A 51 1.70 -6.72 4.82
CA TYR A 51 2.16 -7.65 3.81
C TYR A 51 3.59 -8.10 4.10
N THR A 52 4.45 -7.15 4.43
CA THR A 52 5.85 -7.44 4.72
C THR A 52 5.97 -8.36 5.92
N ASN A 53 5.15 -8.16 6.93
CA ASN A 53 5.19 -8.93 8.16
C ASN A 53 4.43 -10.24 8.09
N GLY A 54 3.83 -10.55 6.95
CA GLY A 54 3.10 -11.80 6.81
C GLY A 54 1.71 -11.77 7.41
N ARG A 55 1.24 -10.63 7.84
CA ARG A 55 -0.11 -10.52 8.41
C ARG A 55 -1.19 -10.39 7.37
N PHE A 56 -0.83 -10.06 6.16
CA PHE A 56 -1.77 -9.91 5.07
C PHE A 56 -1.20 -10.64 3.88
N GLU A 57 -1.94 -11.64 3.41
CA GLU A 57 -1.51 -12.42 2.27
C GLU A 57 -2.48 -12.27 1.13
N ILE A 58 -1.95 -12.26 -0.08
CA ILE A 58 -2.77 -12.19 -1.28
C ILE A 58 -2.42 -13.40 -2.12
N ASP A 59 -3.46 -14.06 -2.63
CA ASP A 59 -3.24 -15.21 -3.50
C ASP A 59 -2.44 -14.79 -4.73
N ALA A 60 -1.53 -15.66 -5.14
CA ALA A 60 -0.68 -15.38 -6.29
C ALA A 60 -1.51 -15.07 -7.54
N ASP A 61 -2.62 -15.77 -7.73
CA ASP A 61 -3.45 -15.54 -8.91
C ASP A 61 -4.03 -14.14 -8.94
N ASP A 62 -4.36 -13.59 -7.77
CA ASP A 62 -4.92 -12.24 -7.69
C ASP A 62 -3.87 -11.19 -8.05
N ILE A 63 -2.61 -11.51 -7.85
CA ILE A 63 -1.52 -10.60 -8.20
C ILE A 63 -1.14 -10.78 -9.67
N LEU A 64 -0.99 -12.03 -10.08
CA LEU A 64 -0.47 -12.33 -11.41
C LEU A 64 -1.43 -11.96 -12.53
N LYS A 65 -2.71 -11.85 -12.24
CA LYS A 65 -3.65 -11.45 -13.28
C LYS A 65 -3.36 -10.05 -13.80
N PHE A 66 -2.63 -9.24 -13.04
CA PHE A 66 -2.29 -7.90 -13.50
C PHE A 66 -1.02 -7.87 -14.31
N LYS A 67 -0.30 -8.98 -14.40
CA LYS A 67 0.95 -9.01 -15.13
C LYS A 67 0.76 -8.74 -16.62
N ASN A 68 -0.31 -9.28 -17.19
CA ASN A 68 -0.57 -9.09 -18.61
C ASN A 68 -1.84 -8.29 -18.83
N ASP A 69 -2.16 -7.44 -17.89
CA ASP A 69 -3.37 -6.64 -17.93
C ASP A 69 -3.26 -5.59 -19.04
N ARG A 70 -4.22 -5.56 -19.94
CA ARG A 70 -4.24 -4.60 -21.05
C ARG A 70 -5.26 -3.50 -20.83
N ALA A 71 -5.82 -3.40 -19.65
CA ALA A 71 -6.80 -2.37 -19.35
C ALA A 71 -6.13 -1.01 -19.34
N LYS A 72 -6.96 0.03 -19.42
CA LYS A 72 -6.46 1.38 -19.30
C LYS A 72 -5.74 1.56 -17.98
N VAL A 73 -4.71 2.39 -17.99
CA VAL A 73 -3.91 2.63 -16.81
C VAL A 73 -4.04 4.06 -16.35
N SER A 74 -3.77 4.25 -15.07
CA SER A 74 -3.70 5.56 -14.46
C SER A 74 -2.41 5.62 -13.66
N THR A 75 -1.92 6.82 -13.41
CA THR A 75 -0.67 6.97 -12.69
C THR A 75 -0.94 7.06 -11.20
N LEU A 76 -0.33 6.15 -10.45
CA LEU A 76 -0.30 6.22 -9.01
C LEU A 76 0.97 6.97 -8.64
N ASN A 77 0.81 8.14 -8.07
CA ASN A 77 1.95 8.99 -7.71
C ASN A 77 1.75 9.40 -6.26
N THR A 78 2.55 8.83 -5.37
CA THR A 78 2.40 9.10 -3.96
C THR A 78 3.74 8.90 -3.26
N THR A 79 3.80 9.33 -2.01
CA THR A 79 5.01 9.30 -1.22
C THR A 79 4.80 8.43 -0.01
N PHE A 80 5.78 7.62 0.31
CA PHE A 80 5.73 6.71 1.45
C PHE A 80 6.94 6.89 2.35
N ASN A 81 6.80 6.41 3.58
CA ASN A 81 7.94 6.22 4.45
C ASN A 81 8.94 5.31 3.74
N GLU A 82 10.18 5.76 3.63
CA GLU A 82 11.17 5.04 2.84
C GLU A 82 11.45 3.65 3.38
N GLU A 83 11.59 3.53 4.68
CA GLU A 83 11.92 2.24 5.27
C GLU A 83 10.81 1.23 5.02
N ILE A 84 9.57 1.65 5.22
CA ILE A 84 8.42 0.78 4.98
C ILE A 84 8.37 0.34 3.53
N TYR A 85 8.59 1.28 2.62
CA TYR A 85 8.53 0.98 1.20
C TYR A 85 9.64 0.04 0.77
N LEU A 86 10.86 0.25 1.27
CA LEU A 86 11.97 -0.60 0.88
C LEU A 86 11.79 -2.02 1.39
N GLU A 87 11.31 -2.18 2.62
CA GLU A 87 11.03 -3.50 3.14
C GLU A 87 9.95 -4.20 2.34
N PHE A 88 8.94 -3.44 1.94
CA PHE A 88 7.86 -3.97 1.12
C PHE A 88 8.39 -4.43 -0.24
N LYS A 89 9.27 -3.63 -0.86
CA LYS A 89 9.86 -4.01 -2.13
C LYS A 89 10.62 -5.33 -2.03
N VAL A 90 11.39 -5.47 -0.96
CA VAL A 90 12.15 -6.71 -0.75
C VAL A 90 11.19 -7.88 -0.59
N ALA A 91 10.11 -7.69 0.16
CA ALA A 91 9.14 -8.75 0.38
C ALA A 91 8.48 -9.17 -0.94
N CYS A 92 8.08 -8.20 -1.76
CA CYS A 92 7.49 -8.51 -3.05
C CYS A 92 8.46 -9.30 -3.92
N LYS A 93 9.70 -8.83 -3.99
CA LYS A 93 10.69 -9.47 -4.83
C LYS A 93 10.99 -10.88 -4.37
N SER A 94 11.10 -11.07 -3.06
CA SER A 94 11.41 -12.40 -2.53
C SER A 94 10.28 -13.39 -2.80
N ARG A 95 9.08 -12.89 -2.99
CA ARG A 95 7.92 -13.74 -3.30
C ARG A 95 7.66 -13.86 -4.79
N GLY A 96 8.47 -13.19 -5.61
CA GLY A 96 8.39 -13.31 -7.06
C GLY A 96 7.41 -12.38 -7.73
N PHE A 97 7.05 -11.27 -7.10
CA PHE A 97 6.06 -10.34 -7.65
C PHE A 97 6.64 -8.95 -7.84
N PHE A 98 6.05 -8.22 -8.79
CA PHE A 98 6.37 -6.80 -8.96
C PHE A 98 5.54 -5.98 -7.99
N VAL A 99 6.14 -4.92 -7.47
CA VAL A 99 5.48 -4.03 -6.51
C VAL A 99 4.14 -3.54 -7.04
N LYS A 100 4.11 -3.08 -8.29
CA LYS A 100 2.88 -2.50 -8.82
C LYS A 100 1.74 -3.51 -8.89
N HIS A 101 2.06 -4.76 -9.15
CA HIS A 101 1.02 -5.79 -9.22
C HIS A 101 0.47 -6.12 -7.84
N VAL A 102 1.34 -6.14 -6.84
CA VAL A 102 0.90 -6.41 -5.47
C VAL A 102 0.03 -5.26 -4.97
N ILE A 103 0.45 -4.03 -5.24
CA ILE A 103 -0.33 -2.87 -4.83
C ILE A 103 -1.70 -2.86 -5.53
N THR A 104 -1.72 -3.17 -6.81
CA THR A 104 -2.98 -3.19 -7.55
C THR A 104 -3.92 -4.26 -7.01
N ALA A 105 -3.37 -5.43 -6.68
CA ALA A 105 -4.18 -6.50 -6.10
C ALA A 105 -4.78 -6.08 -4.76
N PHE A 106 -3.98 -5.42 -3.93
CA PHE A 106 -4.50 -4.93 -2.65
C PHE A 106 -5.63 -3.93 -2.86
N MET A 107 -5.41 -2.99 -3.78
CA MET A 107 -6.42 -1.96 -4.03
C MET A 107 -7.74 -2.59 -4.48
N GLU A 108 -7.64 -3.63 -5.31
CA GLU A 108 -8.84 -4.31 -5.77
C GLU A 108 -9.56 -5.02 -4.64
N ILE A 109 -8.81 -5.73 -3.82
CA ILE A 109 -9.40 -6.44 -2.69
C ILE A 109 -10.08 -5.47 -1.72
N TYR A 110 -9.39 -4.39 -1.42
CA TYR A 110 -9.93 -3.40 -0.50
C TYR A 110 -11.21 -2.78 -1.06
N ALA A 111 -11.18 -2.41 -2.32
CA ALA A 111 -12.32 -1.74 -2.93
C ALA A 111 -13.54 -2.66 -3.03
N ASN A 112 -13.31 -3.96 -3.17
CA ASN A 112 -14.41 -4.90 -3.36
C ASN A 112 -15.01 -5.40 -2.06
N GLN A 113 -14.24 -5.44 -0.98
CA GLN A 113 -14.67 -6.18 0.20
C GLN A 113 -14.73 -5.40 1.49
N ASP A 114 -14.08 -4.27 1.59
CA ASP A 114 -14.06 -3.49 2.82
C ASP A 114 -13.46 -4.21 4.03
N LEU A 115 -13.07 -5.45 3.89
CA LEU A 115 -12.61 -6.23 5.02
C LEU A 115 -11.34 -5.67 5.65
N ILE A 116 -10.50 -5.12 4.82
CA ILE A 116 -9.22 -4.59 5.29
C ILE A 116 -9.42 -3.46 6.27
N MET A 117 -10.41 -2.65 5.98
CA MET A 117 -10.70 -1.51 6.81
C MET A 117 -11.10 -1.93 8.21
N GLU A 118 -12.00 -2.90 8.30
CA GLU A 118 -12.40 -3.41 9.60
C GLU A 118 -11.23 -4.05 10.32
N TYR A 119 -10.41 -4.75 9.57
CA TYR A 119 -9.27 -5.42 10.15
C TYR A 119 -8.31 -4.42 10.80
N VAL A 120 -8.01 -3.35 10.09
CA VAL A 120 -7.13 -2.32 10.61
C VAL A 120 -7.73 -1.68 11.86
N ASN A 121 -9.01 -1.38 11.83
CA ASN A 121 -9.69 -0.77 12.97
C ASN A 121 -9.70 -1.68 14.17
N VAL A 122 -9.91 -2.97 13.95
CA VAL A 122 -9.90 -3.93 15.03
C VAL A 122 -8.55 -3.96 15.71
N ASP A 123 -7.50 -3.92 14.93
CA ASP A 123 -6.16 -3.90 15.50
C ASP A 123 -5.95 -2.69 16.39
N GLU A 124 -6.42 -1.54 15.94
CA GLU A 124 -6.29 -0.32 16.73
C GLU A 124 -7.07 -0.41 18.02
N VAL A 125 -8.26 -0.97 17.94
CA VAL A 125 -9.09 -1.10 19.12
C VAL A 125 -8.43 -2.03 20.14
N LYS A 126 -7.85 -3.10 19.67
CA LYS A 126 -7.18 -4.02 20.56
C LYS A 126 -6.02 -3.37 21.28
N ASP A 127 -5.35 -2.49 20.60
CA ASP A 127 -4.21 -1.81 21.19
C ASP A 127 -4.63 -0.82 22.26
N SER A 128 -5.85 -0.41 22.23
CA SER A 128 -6.36 0.48 23.26
C SER A 128 -6.69 -0.30 24.54
#